data_53bae0c4e527d20eb9588c026f5a99cc
#
_entry.id   53bae0c4e527d20eb9588c026f5a99cc
#
_cell.length_a   1.000
_cell.length_b   1.000
_cell.length_c   1.000
_cell.angle_alpha   90.00
_cell.angle_beta   90.00
_cell.angle_gamma   90.00
#
_symmetry.space_group_name_H-M   'P 1'
#
loop_
_entity.id
_entity.type
_entity.pdbx_description
1 polymer ?
#
loop_
_entity_poly.entity_id
_entity_poly.type
_entity_poly.pdbx_seq_one_letter_code
_entity_poly.pdbx_strand_id
1 'polypeptide(L)'
;MVRDLKPSDQDYAEAAALREAIRGFQRRTEEITSAAGLTARTYQLLLMTKTGRDGSARVGLAELEDRLRLGKSTVTELVLRTEKRGLVRRELDRARGRGITISLTPKGERGLATAVVELGDERRRLLQLLNELAQ
;
A
#
# COMPACT_ATOMS: atom_id res chain seq x y z
N MET A 1 30.90 17.50 7.87
CA MET A 1 30.23 18.79 7.92
C MET A 1 29.23 18.81 9.06
N VAL A 2 29.36 19.82 9.90
CA VAL A 2 28.44 19.98 11.03
C VAL A 2 27.23 20.79 10.54
N ARG A 3 26.05 20.21 10.68
CA ARG A 3 24.82 20.93 10.36
C ARG A 3 24.42 21.83 11.52
N ASP A 4 23.88 22.97 11.19
CA ASP A 4 23.22 23.78 12.20
C ASP A 4 22.01 22.98 12.71
N LEU A 5 21.98 22.72 14.02
CA LEU A 5 20.93 21.93 14.64
C LEU A 5 19.68 22.74 14.97
N LYS A 6 19.70 24.01 14.63
CA LYS A 6 18.54 24.87 14.91
C LYS A 6 17.69 25.04 13.67
N PRO A 7 16.52 24.38 13.62
CA PRO A 7 15.64 24.50 12.47
C PRO A 7 15.05 25.91 12.34
N SER A 8 14.71 26.29 11.12
CA SER A 8 14.00 27.52 10.87
C SER A 8 12.51 27.32 11.08
N ASP A 9 11.76 28.43 11.15
CA ASP A 9 10.29 28.34 11.19
C ASP A 9 9.74 27.64 9.95
N GLN A 10 10.41 27.82 8.81
CA GLN A 10 10.02 27.16 7.57
C GLN A 10 10.19 25.64 7.68
N ASP A 11 11.24 25.18 8.32
CA ASP A 11 11.47 23.74 8.54
C ASP A 11 10.33 23.12 9.34
N TYR A 12 9.90 23.79 10.40
CA TYR A 12 8.77 23.33 11.22
C TYR A 12 7.46 23.32 10.44
N ALA A 13 7.18 24.38 9.69
CA ALA A 13 5.97 24.50 8.89
C ALA A 13 5.90 23.39 7.82
N GLU A 14 7.01 23.13 7.17
CA GLU A 14 7.13 22.09 6.14
C GLU A 14 6.89 20.70 6.72
N ALA A 15 7.51 20.41 7.86
CA ALA A 15 7.35 19.13 8.54
C ALA A 15 5.87 18.92 8.96
N ALA A 16 5.23 19.96 9.47
CA ALA A 16 3.82 19.89 9.84
C ALA A 16 2.92 19.67 8.64
N ALA A 17 3.13 20.42 7.57
CA ALA A 17 2.33 20.32 6.35
C ALA A 17 2.43 18.93 5.72
N LEU A 18 3.63 18.37 5.70
CA LEU A 18 3.84 17.02 5.17
C LEU A 18 3.06 15.98 5.98
N ARG A 19 3.14 16.06 7.29
CA ARG A 19 2.42 15.11 8.16
C ARG A 19 0.91 15.23 8.01
N GLU A 20 0.40 16.45 7.93
CA GLU A 20 -1.04 16.67 7.73
C GLU A 20 -1.51 16.10 6.39
N ALA A 21 -0.73 16.30 5.32
CA ALA A 21 -1.08 15.79 4.01
C ALA A 21 -1.12 14.26 3.99
N ILE A 22 -0.11 13.61 4.58
CA ILE A 22 -0.05 12.15 4.65
C ILE A 22 -1.19 11.60 5.50
N ARG A 23 -1.44 12.21 6.66
CA ARG A 23 -2.51 11.77 7.55
C ARG A 23 -3.88 11.91 6.90
N GLY A 24 -4.11 13.02 6.22
CA GLY A 24 -5.36 13.24 5.49
C GLY A 24 -5.58 12.20 4.39
N PHE A 25 -4.52 11.89 3.65
CA PHE A 25 -4.58 10.86 2.62
C PHE A 25 -4.90 9.49 3.20
N GLN A 26 -4.25 9.12 4.30
CA GLN A 26 -4.50 7.84 4.96
C GLN A 26 -5.95 7.73 5.44
N ARG A 27 -6.46 8.80 6.03
CA ARG A 27 -7.84 8.83 6.52
C ARG A 27 -8.86 8.67 5.39
N ARG A 28 -8.66 9.41 4.29
CA ARG A 28 -9.54 9.30 3.12
C ARG A 28 -9.45 7.90 2.49
N THR A 29 -8.26 7.32 2.48
CA THR A 29 -8.08 5.96 2.00
C THR A 29 -8.93 4.99 2.82
N GLU A 30 -8.90 5.11 4.14
CA GLU A 30 -9.70 4.25 5.02
C GLU A 30 -11.20 4.40 4.76
N GLU A 31 -11.67 5.63 4.60
CA GLU A 31 -13.08 5.89 4.32
C GLU A 31 -13.54 5.27 3.00
N ILE A 32 -12.75 5.46 1.96
CA ILE A 32 -13.10 4.98 0.62
C ILE A 32 -13.00 3.47 0.52
N THR A 33 -11.94 2.87 1.04
CA THR A 33 -11.77 1.42 1.00
C THR A 33 -12.82 0.73 1.87
N SER A 34 -13.16 1.30 3.01
CA SER A 34 -14.20 0.76 3.89
C SER A 34 -15.55 0.72 3.17
N ALA A 35 -15.89 1.75 2.40
CA ALA A 35 -17.12 1.79 1.62
C ALA A 35 -17.12 0.70 0.53
N ALA A 36 -15.94 0.31 0.03
CA ALA A 36 -15.78 -0.76 -0.94
C ALA A 36 -15.68 -2.15 -0.27
N GLY A 37 -15.81 -2.23 1.04
CA GLY A 37 -15.73 -3.48 1.79
C GLY A 37 -14.32 -3.96 2.07
N LEU A 38 -13.33 -3.09 1.95
CA LEU A 38 -11.92 -3.42 2.20
C LEU A 38 -11.40 -2.63 3.39
N THR A 39 -10.45 -3.21 4.13
CA THR A 39 -9.66 -2.41 5.06
C THR A 39 -8.55 -1.73 4.27
N ALA A 40 -7.99 -0.65 4.81
CA ALA A 40 -6.86 0.01 4.17
C ALA A 40 -5.69 -0.95 3.98
N ARG A 41 -5.45 -1.81 4.95
CA ARG A 41 -4.37 -2.78 4.91
C ARG A 41 -4.59 -3.86 3.84
N THR A 42 -5.83 -4.33 3.71
CA THR A 42 -6.19 -5.26 2.64
C THR A 42 -6.00 -4.62 1.27
N TYR A 43 -6.45 -3.38 1.11
CA TYR A 43 -6.24 -2.64 -0.14
C TYR A 43 -4.75 -2.58 -0.50
N GLN A 44 -3.91 -2.24 0.47
CA GLN A 44 -2.47 -2.16 0.24
C GLN A 44 -1.89 -3.52 -0.17
N LEU A 45 -2.33 -4.60 0.47
CA LEU A 45 -1.90 -5.94 0.10
C LEU A 45 -2.26 -6.26 -1.35
N LEU A 46 -3.50 -5.99 -1.75
CA LEU A 46 -3.96 -6.24 -3.11
C LEU A 46 -3.15 -5.42 -4.12
N LEU A 47 -2.89 -4.16 -3.80
CA LEU A 47 -2.14 -3.27 -4.68
C LEU A 47 -0.70 -3.75 -4.89
N MET A 48 -0.02 -4.16 -3.81
CA MET A 48 1.35 -4.67 -3.91
C MET A 48 1.39 -6.03 -4.61
N THR A 49 0.36 -6.85 -4.44
CA THR A 49 0.26 -8.13 -5.14
C THR A 49 0.08 -7.93 -6.65
N LYS A 50 -0.76 -6.97 -7.03
CA LYS A 50 -1.01 -6.63 -8.44
C LYS A 50 0.24 -6.12 -9.14
N THR A 51 1.12 -5.46 -8.41
CA THR A 51 2.28 -4.76 -8.98
C THR A 51 3.60 -5.38 -8.53
N GLY A 52 3.76 -6.68 -8.74
CA GLY A 52 5.00 -7.37 -8.38
C GLY A 52 6.22 -6.70 -8.99
N ARG A 53 7.32 -6.68 -8.25
CA ARG A 53 8.57 -6.03 -8.68
C ARG A 53 9.15 -6.60 -9.96
N ASP A 54 8.85 -7.87 -10.25
CA ASP A 54 9.31 -8.53 -11.47
C ASP A 54 8.39 -8.27 -12.67
N GLY A 55 7.38 -7.42 -12.50
CA GLY A 55 6.41 -7.12 -13.53
C GLY A 55 5.25 -8.10 -13.62
N SER A 56 5.23 -9.14 -12.80
CA SER A 56 4.13 -10.08 -12.76
C SER A 56 3.11 -9.64 -11.70
N ALA A 57 1.92 -10.21 -11.77
CA ALA A 57 0.90 -10.02 -10.74
C ALA A 57 0.98 -11.15 -9.70
N ARG A 58 2.18 -11.53 -9.34
CA ARG A 58 2.49 -12.56 -8.35
C ARG A 58 3.61 -12.08 -7.45
N VAL A 59 3.45 -12.29 -6.16
CA VAL A 59 4.45 -11.86 -5.19
C VAL A 59 4.69 -12.95 -4.16
N GLY A 60 5.89 -12.99 -3.61
CA GLY A 60 6.22 -13.83 -2.47
C GLY A 60 6.02 -13.07 -1.18
N LEU A 61 6.05 -13.79 -0.06
CA LEU A 61 5.89 -13.19 1.27
C LEU A 61 6.98 -12.18 1.58
N ALA A 62 8.22 -12.46 1.19
CA ALA A 62 9.34 -11.56 1.48
C ALA A 62 9.18 -10.20 0.81
N GLU A 63 8.69 -10.19 -0.42
CA GLU A 63 8.43 -8.92 -1.12
C GLU A 63 7.31 -8.13 -0.42
N LEU A 64 6.26 -8.80 0.01
CA LEU A 64 5.16 -8.16 0.73
C LEU A 64 5.62 -7.57 2.06
N GLU A 65 6.45 -8.30 2.81
CA GLU A 65 7.02 -7.80 4.06
C GLU A 65 7.79 -6.52 3.82
N ASP A 66 8.63 -6.52 2.81
CA ASP A 66 9.46 -5.36 2.48
C ASP A 66 8.64 -4.16 2.04
N ARG A 67 7.70 -4.38 1.11
CA ARG A 67 6.93 -3.28 0.53
C ARG A 67 5.87 -2.73 1.45
N LEU A 68 5.26 -3.60 2.29
CA LEU A 68 4.26 -3.18 3.25
C LEU A 68 4.88 -2.67 4.55
N ARG A 69 6.16 -2.91 4.75
CA ARG A 69 6.88 -2.53 5.97
C ARG A 69 6.24 -3.17 7.21
N LEU A 70 5.89 -4.43 7.08
CA LEU A 70 5.27 -5.20 8.16
C LEU A 70 6.11 -6.44 8.43
N GLY A 71 6.05 -6.93 9.65
CA GLY A 71 6.76 -8.15 10.02
C GLY A 71 6.13 -9.40 9.41
N LYS A 72 6.90 -10.48 9.37
CA LYS A 72 6.52 -11.75 8.76
C LYS A 72 5.19 -12.28 9.29
N SER A 73 5.01 -12.30 10.62
CA SER A 73 3.79 -12.82 11.23
C SER A 73 2.56 -12.02 10.82
N THR A 74 2.69 -10.70 10.78
CA THR A 74 1.61 -9.80 10.41
C THR A 74 1.21 -9.99 8.95
N VAL A 75 2.20 -10.10 8.07
CA VAL A 75 1.95 -10.32 6.64
C VAL A 75 1.29 -11.68 6.41
N THR A 76 1.80 -12.72 7.05
CA THR A 76 1.24 -14.07 6.92
C THR A 76 -0.22 -14.08 7.37
N GLU A 77 -0.51 -13.48 8.51
CA GLU A 77 -1.88 -13.38 9.01
C GLU A 77 -2.78 -12.60 8.07
N LEU A 78 -2.28 -11.50 7.54
CA LEU A 78 -3.03 -10.67 6.59
C LEU A 78 -3.34 -11.45 5.32
N VAL A 79 -2.37 -12.18 4.78
CA VAL A 79 -2.55 -13.00 3.58
C VAL A 79 -3.61 -14.08 3.83
N LEU A 80 -3.52 -14.78 4.95
CA LEU A 80 -4.48 -15.83 5.28
C LEU A 80 -5.90 -15.29 5.41
N ARG A 81 -6.04 -14.15 6.05
CA ARG A 81 -7.33 -13.49 6.22
C ARG A 81 -7.91 -13.03 4.88
N THR A 82 -7.05 -12.50 4.03
CA THR A 82 -7.45 -12.01 2.70
C THR A 82 -7.82 -13.19 1.78
N GLU A 83 -7.08 -14.28 1.88
CA GLU A 83 -7.39 -15.51 1.17
C GLU A 83 -8.75 -16.07 1.60
N LYS A 84 -9.03 -16.07 2.90
CA LYS A 84 -10.29 -16.55 3.44
C LYS A 84 -11.48 -15.74 2.90
N ARG A 85 -11.25 -14.46 2.62
CA ARG A 85 -12.27 -13.59 2.02
C ARG A 85 -12.39 -13.78 0.50
N GLY A 86 -11.56 -14.63 -0.09
CA GLY A 86 -11.61 -14.92 -1.52
C GLY A 86 -10.99 -13.86 -2.40
N LEU A 87 -10.11 -13.03 -1.86
CA LEU A 87 -9.52 -11.89 -2.60
C LEU A 87 -8.15 -12.23 -3.20
N VAL A 88 -7.42 -13.15 -2.57
CA VAL A 88 -6.14 -13.64 -3.07
C VAL A 88 -6.12 -15.16 -3.01
N ARG A 89 -5.19 -15.75 -3.75
CA ARG A 89 -4.89 -17.18 -3.66
C ARG A 89 -3.40 -17.38 -3.44
N ARG A 90 -3.08 -18.45 -2.75
CA ARG A 90 -1.70 -18.87 -2.55
C ARG A 90 -1.43 -20.06 -3.46
N GLU A 91 -0.30 -20.05 -4.13
CA GLU A 91 0.11 -21.12 -5.00
C GLU A 91 1.57 -21.47 -4.73
N LEU A 92 1.87 -22.76 -4.88
CA LEU A 92 3.25 -23.21 -4.80
C LEU A 92 3.92 -22.91 -6.13
N ASP A 93 4.98 -22.10 -6.12
CA ASP A 93 5.69 -21.74 -7.34
C ASP A 93 6.97 -22.55 -7.47
N ARG A 94 6.87 -23.70 -8.14
CA ARG A 94 8.00 -24.59 -8.34
C ARG A 94 9.00 -24.05 -9.34
N ALA A 95 8.54 -23.23 -10.28
CA ALA A 95 9.41 -22.66 -11.30
C ALA A 95 10.44 -21.70 -10.70
N ARG A 96 10.09 -21.05 -9.61
CA ARG A 96 11.00 -20.15 -8.87
C ARG A 96 11.80 -20.88 -7.80
N GLY A 97 11.61 -22.21 -7.71
CA GLY A 97 12.38 -23.05 -6.82
C GLY A 97 12.06 -22.89 -5.35
N ARG A 98 11.02 -22.14 -4.97
CA ARG A 98 10.72 -21.98 -3.57
C ARG A 98 9.39 -21.31 -3.30
N GLY A 99 8.76 -21.84 -2.30
CA GLY A 99 7.76 -21.17 -1.52
C GLY A 99 6.48 -20.84 -2.23
N ILE A 100 5.77 -20.04 -1.56
CA ILE A 100 4.40 -19.68 -1.90
C ILE A 100 4.40 -18.34 -2.58
N THR A 101 3.66 -18.23 -3.69
CA THR A 101 3.36 -16.95 -4.32
C THR A 101 1.90 -16.62 -4.11
N ILE A 102 1.61 -15.34 -4.07
CA ILE A 102 0.28 -14.81 -3.87
C ILE A 102 -0.13 -14.06 -5.13
N SER A 103 -1.38 -14.28 -5.57
CA SER A 103 -1.96 -13.57 -6.71
C SER A 103 -3.40 -13.21 -6.38
N LEU A 104 -3.97 -12.27 -7.14
CA LEU A 104 -5.34 -11.85 -6.94
C LEU A 104 -6.31 -12.84 -7.58
N THR A 105 -7.45 -13.06 -6.94
CA THR A 105 -8.59 -13.74 -7.55
C THR A 105 -9.36 -12.74 -8.42
N PRO A 106 -10.28 -13.19 -9.27
CA PRO A 106 -11.17 -12.27 -10.00
C PRO A 106 -11.91 -11.30 -9.05
N LYS A 107 -12.34 -11.79 -7.90
CA LYS A 107 -12.99 -10.94 -6.89
C LYS A 107 -12.03 -9.88 -6.37
N GLY A 108 -10.78 -10.28 -6.09
CA GLY A 108 -9.73 -9.36 -5.65
C GLY A 108 -9.42 -8.31 -6.70
N GLU A 109 -9.34 -8.72 -7.97
CA GLU A 109 -9.11 -7.79 -9.08
C GLU A 109 -10.22 -6.74 -9.16
N ARG A 110 -11.47 -7.14 -9.04
CA ARG A 110 -12.59 -6.21 -9.10
C ARG A 110 -12.61 -5.25 -7.93
N GLY A 111 -12.37 -5.76 -6.73
CA GLY A 111 -12.33 -4.91 -5.52
C GLY A 111 -11.22 -3.90 -5.58
N LEU A 112 -10.04 -4.34 -6.02
CA LEU A 112 -8.89 -3.45 -6.17
C LEU A 112 -9.14 -2.37 -7.23
N ALA A 113 -9.67 -2.76 -8.39
CA ALA A 113 -9.95 -1.82 -9.47
C ALA A 113 -10.90 -0.71 -9.01
N THR A 114 -11.97 -1.09 -8.31
CA THR A 114 -12.94 -0.13 -7.77
C THR A 114 -12.26 0.85 -6.82
N ALA A 115 -11.46 0.34 -5.89
CA ALA A 115 -10.78 1.18 -4.90
C ALA A 115 -9.76 2.12 -5.57
N VAL A 116 -8.99 1.64 -6.54
CA VAL A 116 -8.00 2.45 -7.25
C VAL A 116 -8.69 3.61 -7.97
N VAL A 117 -9.81 3.35 -8.64
CA VAL A 117 -10.58 4.39 -9.34
C VAL A 117 -11.13 5.40 -8.34
N GLU A 118 -11.75 4.94 -7.27
CA GLU A 118 -12.36 5.82 -6.26
C GLU A 118 -11.32 6.66 -5.51
N LEU A 119 -10.12 6.14 -5.34
CA LEU A 119 -9.03 6.87 -4.71
C LEU A 119 -8.25 7.78 -5.67
N GLY A 120 -8.64 7.80 -6.95
CA GLY A 120 -7.92 8.56 -7.97
C GLY A 120 -7.76 10.03 -7.64
N ASP A 121 -8.82 10.69 -7.21
CA ASP A 121 -8.78 12.12 -6.89
C ASP A 121 -7.89 12.39 -5.67
N GLU A 122 -8.01 11.56 -4.64
CA GLU A 122 -7.20 11.71 -3.43
C GLU A 122 -5.72 11.48 -3.74
N ARG A 123 -5.41 10.49 -4.57
CA ARG A 123 -4.04 10.22 -5.00
C ARG A 123 -3.45 11.41 -5.74
N ARG A 124 -4.17 11.96 -6.69
CA ARG A 124 -3.71 13.12 -7.46
C ARG A 124 -3.53 14.34 -6.57
N ARG A 125 -4.45 14.54 -5.63
CA ARG A 125 -4.36 15.66 -4.68
C ARG A 125 -3.12 15.56 -3.81
N LEU A 126 -2.80 14.37 -3.29
CA LEU A 126 -1.59 14.18 -2.49
C LEU A 126 -0.34 14.43 -3.32
N LEU A 127 -0.29 13.86 -4.52
CA LEU A 127 0.86 14.06 -5.42
C LEU A 127 1.08 15.54 -5.71
N GLN A 128 0.02 16.28 -5.93
CA GLN A 128 0.10 17.73 -6.17
C GLN A 128 0.62 18.46 -4.94
N LEU A 129 0.09 18.14 -3.76
CA LEU A 129 0.55 18.75 -2.51
C LEU A 129 2.03 18.48 -2.25
N LEU A 130 2.47 17.24 -2.45
CA LEU A 130 3.87 16.88 -2.27
C LEU A 130 4.77 17.63 -3.25
N ASN A 131 4.31 17.79 -4.48
CA ASN A 131 5.05 18.54 -5.48
C ASN A 131 5.17 20.03 -5.09
N GLU A 132 4.11 20.62 -4.58
CA GLU A 132 4.12 22.00 -4.09
C GLU A 132 5.06 22.18 -2.90
N LEU A 133 5.05 21.22 -1.97
CA LEU A 133 5.94 21.27 -0.81
C LEU A 133 7.40 21.08 -1.18
N ALA A 134 7.68 20.38 -2.27
CA ALA A 134 9.04 20.15 -2.74
C ALA A 134 9.67 21.38 -3.42
N GLN A 135 8.87 22.38 -3.73
CA GLN A 135 9.32 23.63 -4.33
C GLN A 135 9.57 24.69 -3.25
#